data_67d223aafd0488da0d2d193d884a56fd
#
_entry.id   67d223aafd0488da0d2d193d884a56fd
#
_cell.length_a   1.000
_cell.length_b   1.000
_cell.length_c   1.000
_cell.angle_alpha   90.00
_cell.angle_beta   90.00
_cell.angle_gamma   90.00
#
_symmetry.space_group_name_H-M   'P 1'
#
loop_
_entity.id
_entity.type
_entity.pdbx_description
1 polymer ?
#
loop_
_entity_poly.entity_id
_entity_poly.type
_entity_poly.pdbx_seq_one_letter_code
_entity_poly.pdbx_strand_id
1 'polypeptide(L)'
;MFTEGAWLLVFLVPGLVVLMDRIERYYQYAGEQLGLGRIPGKPVAATATGGMVVVPIVAVSCVAERALQTAMRFGCEVVPVTVEVDPEATQRLCQQWREWDPGYELKVLDSPHRSLVSPTVHFVKDQIDSGRDVTVLLSQVTPRRWRHQLLYNQRGPILEAALRARTSAIIASVSVRID
;
A
#
# COMPACT_ATOMS: atom_id res chain seq x y z
N MET A 1 -48.63 -32.65 -9.52
CA MET A 1 -47.48 -31.97 -10.13
C MET A 1 -46.89 -30.85 -9.25
N PHE A 2 -46.86 -31.00 -7.93
CA PHE A 2 -46.31 -29.95 -7.01
C PHE A 2 -45.18 -30.46 -6.11
N THR A 3 -44.69 -31.67 -6.30
CA THR A 3 -43.71 -32.29 -5.40
C THR A 3 -42.28 -32.31 -5.89
N GLU A 4 -42.01 -31.90 -7.14
CA GLU A 4 -40.64 -31.98 -7.68
C GLU A 4 -39.71 -30.83 -7.29
N GLY A 5 -40.20 -29.76 -6.69
CA GLY A 5 -39.38 -28.63 -6.22
C GLY A 5 -39.28 -28.48 -4.70
N ALA A 6 -40.16 -29.16 -3.94
CA ALA A 6 -40.26 -28.97 -2.49
C ALA A 6 -39.01 -29.47 -1.74
N TRP A 7 -38.33 -30.49 -2.20
CA TRP A 7 -37.12 -31.00 -1.62
C TRP A 7 -35.94 -30.01 -1.74
N LEU A 8 -35.91 -29.22 -2.81
CA LEU A 8 -34.91 -28.12 -2.98
C LEU A 8 -35.05 -27.06 -1.89
N LEU A 9 -36.27 -26.69 -1.52
CA LEU A 9 -36.52 -25.72 -0.46
C LEU A 9 -36.08 -26.24 0.92
N VAL A 10 -36.25 -27.55 1.16
CA VAL A 10 -35.85 -28.20 2.43
C VAL A 10 -34.33 -28.13 2.64
N PHE A 11 -33.53 -28.12 1.61
CA PHE A 11 -32.08 -27.96 1.69
C PHE A 11 -31.63 -26.51 1.51
N LEU A 12 -32.32 -25.72 0.68
CA LEU A 12 -31.97 -24.33 0.40
C LEU A 12 -32.16 -23.44 1.65
N VAL A 13 -33.28 -23.59 2.35
CA VAL A 13 -33.58 -22.77 3.54
C VAL A 13 -32.59 -22.98 4.66
N PRO A 14 -32.28 -24.23 5.09
CA PRO A 14 -31.24 -24.45 6.10
C PRO A 14 -29.85 -24.01 5.62
N GLY A 15 -29.53 -24.22 4.34
CA GLY A 15 -28.28 -23.75 3.76
C GLY A 15 -28.14 -22.23 3.81
N LEU A 16 -29.21 -21.51 3.54
CA LEU A 16 -29.23 -20.04 3.63
C LEU A 16 -29.10 -19.56 5.09
N VAL A 17 -29.76 -20.23 6.03
CA VAL A 17 -29.66 -19.92 7.47
C VAL A 17 -28.22 -20.12 7.96
N VAL A 18 -27.58 -21.25 7.62
CA VAL A 18 -26.18 -21.50 7.97
C VAL A 18 -25.23 -20.47 7.34
N LEU A 19 -25.50 -20.06 6.11
CA LEU A 19 -24.73 -19.01 5.45
C LEU A 19 -24.88 -17.66 6.16
N MET A 20 -26.11 -17.29 6.52
CA MET A 20 -26.40 -16.06 7.28
C MET A 20 -25.72 -16.06 8.65
N ASP A 21 -25.80 -17.17 9.41
CA ASP A 21 -25.11 -17.31 10.69
C ASP A 21 -23.58 -17.19 10.54
N ARG A 22 -23.02 -17.72 9.45
CA ARG A 22 -21.58 -17.58 9.18
C ARG A 22 -21.18 -16.15 8.89
N ILE A 23 -21.97 -15.45 8.09
CA ILE A 23 -21.77 -14.04 7.75
C ILE A 23 -21.89 -13.20 9.03
N GLU A 24 -22.91 -13.42 9.85
CA GLU A 24 -23.10 -12.70 11.11
C GLU A 24 -21.92 -12.88 12.08
N ARG A 25 -21.45 -14.12 12.27
CA ARG A 25 -20.27 -14.39 13.11
C ARG A 25 -19.01 -13.69 12.57
N TYR A 26 -18.83 -13.65 11.25
CA TYR A 26 -17.73 -12.95 10.64
C TYR A 26 -17.78 -11.44 10.90
N TYR A 27 -18.98 -10.83 10.79
CA TYR A 27 -19.17 -9.41 11.09
C TYR A 27 -19.01 -9.10 12.58
N GLN A 28 -19.46 -9.98 13.48
CA GLN A 28 -19.25 -9.82 14.92
C GLN A 28 -17.76 -9.89 15.26
N TYR A 29 -17.04 -10.87 14.74
CA TYR A 29 -15.59 -11.00 14.93
C TYR A 29 -14.83 -9.79 14.37
N ALA A 30 -15.16 -9.33 13.17
CA ALA A 30 -14.57 -8.15 12.58
C ALA A 30 -14.92 -6.87 13.37
N GLY A 31 -16.16 -6.77 13.87
CA GLY A 31 -16.62 -5.67 14.70
C GLY A 31 -15.87 -5.56 16.03
N GLU A 32 -15.64 -6.69 16.69
CA GLU A 32 -14.85 -6.73 17.93
C GLU A 32 -13.39 -6.34 17.71
N GLN A 33 -12.77 -6.81 16.63
CA GLN A 33 -11.40 -6.43 16.27
C GLN A 33 -11.25 -4.96 15.90
N LEU A 34 -12.26 -4.40 15.24
CA LEU A 34 -12.29 -2.97 14.89
C LEU A 34 -12.72 -2.08 16.06
N GLY A 35 -13.07 -2.68 17.22
CA GLY A 35 -13.54 -1.92 18.39
C GLY A 35 -14.85 -1.18 18.14
N LEU A 36 -15.67 -1.65 17.19
CA LEU A 36 -16.98 -1.05 16.91
C LEU A 36 -17.87 -1.13 18.15
N GLY A 37 -18.40 0.02 18.58
CA GLY A 37 -19.19 0.13 19.81
C GLY A 37 -18.39 0.46 21.08
N ARG A 38 -17.08 0.57 21.00
CA ARG A 38 -16.24 1.15 22.06
C ARG A 38 -15.85 2.58 21.70
N ILE A 39 -15.94 3.50 22.64
CA ILE A 39 -15.42 4.86 22.45
C ILE A 39 -13.90 4.75 22.45
N PRO A 40 -13.21 5.01 21.33
CA PRO A 40 -11.75 4.97 21.30
C PRO A 40 -11.20 6.04 22.26
N GLY A 41 -10.05 5.77 22.85
CA GLY A 41 -9.30 6.78 23.63
C GLY A 41 -9.00 8.01 22.76
N LYS A 42 -8.73 9.15 23.39
CA LYS A 42 -8.30 10.35 22.65
C LYS A 42 -7.08 9.98 21.78
N PRO A 43 -7.09 10.36 20.49
CA PRO A 43 -5.92 10.12 19.65
C PRO A 43 -4.73 10.85 20.31
N VAL A 44 -3.73 10.06 20.68
CA VAL A 44 -2.46 10.61 21.14
C VAL A 44 -1.80 11.17 19.89
N ALA A 45 -1.52 12.48 19.88
CA ALA A 45 -0.69 13.05 18.84
C ALA A 45 0.60 12.23 18.81
N ALA A 46 0.86 11.55 17.70
CA ALA A 46 2.14 10.92 17.50
C ALA A 46 3.17 12.03 17.71
N THR A 47 3.95 11.92 18.79
CA THR A 47 5.08 12.80 19.01
C THR A 47 5.94 12.61 17.76
N ALA A 48 6.07 13.66 16.96
CA ALA A 48 6.68 13.65 15.63
C ALA A 48 8.20 13.30 15.62
N THR A 49 8.68 12.73 16.69
CA THR A 49 10.07 12.34 16.95
C THR A 49 10.29 10.90 16.46
N GLY A 50 10.25 10.66 15.15
CA GLY A 50 10.61 9.35 14.61
C GLY A 50 9.76 8.81 13.47
N GLY A 51 8.77 9.56 13.01
CA GLY A 51 7.98 9.16 11.85
C GLY A 51 8.79 9.28 10.55
N MET A 52 8.72 8.25 9.70
CA MET A 52 9.37 8.21 8.39
C MET A 52 8.34 7.95 7.29
N VAL A 53 8.43 8.71 6.21
CA VAL A 53 7.63 8.48 4.99
C VAL A 53 8.53 7.93 3.90
N VAL A 54 8.35 6.68 3.56
CA VAL A 54 9.08 6.01 2.47
C VAL A 54 8.32 6.21 1.17
N VAL A 55 8.99 6.77 0.16
CA VAL A 55 8.39 7.05 -1.16
C VAL A 55 9.13 6.23 -2.23
N PRO A 56 8.54 5.13 -2.72
CA PRO A 56 9.13 4.37 -3.83
C PRO A 56 9.12 5.18 -5.12
N ILE A 57 10.31 5.39 -5.71
CA ILE A 57 10.53 6.15 -6.93
C ILE A 57 10.98 5.19 -8.04
N VAL A 58 10.31 5.24 -9.18
CA VAL A 58 10.65 4.43 -10.37
C VAL A 58 11.26 5.31 -11.47
N ALA A 59 10.84 6.57 -11.54
CA ALA A 59 11.34 7.53 -12.52
C ALA A 59 11.14 8.95 -12.01
N VAL A 60 11.98 9.88 -12.45
CA VAL A 60 11.76 11.33 -12.25
C VAL A 60 10.60 11.76 -13.15
N SER A 61 9.50 12.20 -12.52
CA SER A 61 8.26 12.55 -13.21
C SER A 61 7.40 13.46 -12.36
N CYS A 62 6.36 14.06 -12.95
CA CYS A 62 5.36 14.81 -12.18
C CYS A 62 4.64 13.97 -11.11
N VAL A 63 4.61 12.65 -11.28
CA VAL A 63 4.06 11.72 -10.28
C VAL A 63 5.00 11.65 -9.06
N ALA A 64 6.32 11.55 -9.30
CA ALA A 64 7.32 11.56 -8.24
C ALA A 64 7.32 12.90 -7.49
N GLU A 65 7.23 14.02 -8.21
CA GLU A 65 7.13 15.35 -7.62
C GLU A 65 5.91 15.46 -6.70
N ARG A 66 4.72 15.08 -7.17
CA ARG A 66 3.49 15.11 -6.36
C ARG A 66 3.55 14.18 -5.15
N ALA A 67 4.18 13.01 -5.30
CA ALA A 67 4.37 12.09 -4.19
C ALA A 67 5.26 12.71 -3.11
N LEU A 68 6.37 13.33 -3.49
CA LEU A 68 7.25 14.04 -2.54
C LEU A 68 6.56 15.23 -1.89
N GLN A 69 5.86 16.07 -2.67
CA GLN A 69 5.08 17.19 -2.12
C GLN A 69 4.02 16.71 -1.11
N THR A 70 3.42 15.55 -1.37
CA THR A 70 2.46 14.96 -0.42
C THR A 70 3.17 14.40 0.81
N ALA A 71 4.30 13.73 0.64
CA ALA A 71 5.11 13.20 1.74
C ALA A 71 5.57 14.32 2.69
N MET A 72 5.98 15.47 2.17
CA MET A 72 6.36 16.65 2.97
C MET A 72 5.24 17.13 3.90
N ARG A 73 3.98 16.99 3.49
CA ARG A 73 2.83 17.43 4.30
C ARG A 73 2.61 16.58 5.55
N PHE A 74 3.20 15.39 5.62
CA PHE A 74 3.14 14.55 6.83
C PHE A 74 4.04 15.09 7.96
N GLY A 75 4.96 16.01 7.65
CA GLY A 75 5.86 16.60 8.66
C GLY A 75 6.88 15.62 9.26
N CYS A 76 7.09 14.49 8.59
CA CYS A 76 8.01 13.43 8.98
C CYS A 76 9.26 13.43 8.08
N GLU A 77 10.26 12.63 8.45
CA GLU A 77 11.43 12.38 7.61
C GLU A 77 10.97 11.72 6.29
N VAL A 78 11.29 12.33 5.14
CA VAL A 78 10.94 11.78 3.82
C VAL A 78 12.14 11.06 3.24
N VAL A 79 11.98 9.78 2.92
CA VAL A 79 13.02 8.91 2.37
C VAL A 79 12.56 8.37 1.01
N PRO A 80 12.99 8.99 -0.10
CA PRO A 80 12.78 8.44 -1.42
C PRO A 80 13.63 7.18 -1.59
N VAL A 81 13.03 6.09 -2.08
CA VAL A 81 13.74 4.83 -2.31
C VAL A 81 13.53 4.35 -3.75
N THR A 82 14.57 3.79 -4.32
CA THR A 82 14.49 3.05 -5.60
C THR A 82 15.14 1.70 -5.44
N VAL A 83 14.72 0.73 -6.27
CA VAL A 83 15.28 -0.62 -6.25
C VAL A 83 16.09 -0.84 -7.50
N GLU A 84 17.33 -1.28 -7.34
CA GLU A 84 18.23 -1.61 -8.45
C GLU A 84 17.86 -2.96 -9.08
N VAL A 85 16.99 -2.90 -10.10
CA VAL A 85 16.62 -4.09 -10.90
C VAL A 85 17.50 -4.16 -12.15
N ASP A 86 17.81 -3.02 -12.73
CA ASP A 86 18.68 -2.84 -13.88
C ASP A 86 19.68 -1.70 -13.57
N PRO A 87 20.99 -2.03 -13.50
CA PRO A 87 22.03 -1.06 -13.15
C PRO A 87 22.07 0.17 -14.06
N GLU A 88 21.87 -0.01 -15.39
CA GLU A 88 21.90 1.11 -16.33
C GLU A 88 20.68 2.05 -16.13
N ALA A 89 19.50 1.48 -15.90
CA ALA A 89 18.30 2.27 -15.64
C ALA A 89 18.42 3.00 -14.29
N THR A 90 18.98 2.35 -13.29
CA THR A 90 19.20 2.95 -11.96
C THR A 90 20.22 4.08 -12.03
N GLN A 91 21.32 3.92 -12.76
CA GLN A 91 22.30 5.00 -12.98
C GLN A 91 21.66 6.22 -13.64
N ARG A 92 20.87 6.02 -14.70
CA ARG A 92 20.14 7.10 -15.37
C ARG A 92 19.18 7.82 -14.41
N LEU A 93 18.44 7.06 -13.60
CA LEU A 93 17.56 7.63 -12.60
C LEU A 93 18.33 8.45 -11.56
N CYS A 94 19.45 7.96 -11.06
CA CYS A 94 20.28 8.66 -10.08
C CYS A 94 20.89 9.95 -10.68
N GLN A 95 21.23 9.95 -11.97
CA GLN A 95 21.69 11.16 -12.66
C GLN A 95 20.57 12.19 -12.79
N GLN A 96 19.40 11.78 -13.28
CA GLN A 96 18.22 12.66 -13.38
C GLN A 96 17.79 13.19 -12.01
N TRP A 97 17.91 12.38 -10.94
CA TRP A 97 17.60 12.79 -9.59
C TRP A 97 18.54 13.90 -9.10
N ARG A 98 19.84 13.78 -9.37
CA ARG A 98 20.83 14.82 -9.03
C ARG A 98 20.60 16.11 -9.83
N GLU A 99 20.24 16.00 -11.11
CA GLU A 99 19.92 17.16 -11.95
C GLU A 99 18.63 17.86 -11.48
N TRP A 100 17.65 17.09 -11.01
CA TRP A 100 16.39 17.65 -10.49
C TRP A 100 16.56 18.29 -9.11
N ASP A 101 17.44 17.74 -8.27
CA ASP A 101 17.78 18.21 -6.91
C ASP A 101 16.53 18.54 -6.06
N PRO A 102 15.68 17.56 -5.73
CA PRO A 102 14.47 17.80 -4.93
C PRO A 102 14.75 18.08 -3.45
N GLY A 103 16.02 18.14 -3.03
CA GLY A 103 16.44 18.35 -1.64
C GLY A 103 16.39 17.08 -0.76
N TYR A 104 16.22 15.91 -1.36
CA TYR A 104 16.23 14.62 -0.69
C TYR A 104 17.17 13.64 -1.38
N GLU A 105 17.93 12.90 -0.59
CA GLU A 105 18.80 11.86 -1.13
C GLU A 105 17.98 10.63 -1.57
N LEU A 106 18.21 10.16 -2.80
CA LEU A 106 17.58 8.94 -3.30
C LEU A 106 18.33 7.72 -2.80
N LYS A 107 17.67 6.92 -1.97
CA LYS A 107 18.25 5.68 -1.45
C LYS A 107 18.05 4.55 -2.45
N VAL A 108 19.15 3.98 -2.93
CA VAL A 108 19.13 2.82 -3.83
C VAL A 108 19.15 1.54 -2.99
N LEU A 109 18.19 0.66 -3.22
CA LEU A 109 18.09 -0.65 -2.57
C LEU A 109 18.56 -1.74 -3.52
N ASP A 110 19.53 -2.53 -3.09
CA ASP A 110 20.04 -3.65 -3.87
C ASP A 110 19.00 -4.75 -4.05
N SER A 111 18.92 -5.33 -5.25
CA SER A 111 18.00 -6.43 -5.57
C SER A 111 18.71 -7.59 -6.24
N PRO A 112 19.32 -8.51 -5.48
CA PRO A 112 20.03 -9.67 -6.05
C PRO A 112 19.15 -10.54 -6.96
N HIS A 113 17.84 -10.56 -6.69
CA HIS A 113 16.88 -11.38 -7.44
C HIS A 113 16.01 -10.58 -8.42
N ARG A 114 16.40 -9.35 -8.75
CA ARG A 114 15.64 -8.44 -9.64
C ARG A 114 14.17 -8.28 -9.23
N SER A 115 13.87 -8.38 -7.94
CA SER A 115 12.55 -8.19 -7.36
C SER A 115 12.41 -6.77 -6.85
N LEU A 116 11.37 -6.05 -7.27
CA LEU A 116 11.05 -4.72 -6.73
C LEU A 116 10.47 -4.77 -5.32
N VAL A 117 9.80 -5.87 -4.99
CA VAL A 117 8.98 -5.97 -3.77
C VAL A 117 9.84 -6.31 -2.57
N SER A 118 10.70 -7.34 -2.69
CA SER A 118 11.45 -7.88 -1.56
C SER A 118 12.36 -6.85 -0.89
N PRO A 119 13.23 -6.10 -1.61
CA PRO A 119 14.10 -5.11 -0.99
C PRO A 119 13.33 -3.99 -0.29
N THR A 120 12.22 -3.53 -0.90
CA THR A 120 11.39 -2.49 -0.30
C THR A 120 10.74 -2.97 1.00
N VAL A 121 10.20 -4.20 1.01
CA VAL A 121 9.61 -4.80 2.20
C VAL A 121 10.66 -5.00 3.30
N HIS A 122 11.85 -5.49 2.96
CA HIS A 122 12.95 -5.63 3.93
C HIS A 122 13.36 -4.29 4.52
N PHE A 123 13.56 -3.29 3.68
CA PHE A 123 13.93 -1.95 4.14
C PHE A 123 12.88 -1.38 5.10
N VAL A 124 11.60 -1.46 4.75
CA VAL A 124 10.50 -0.98 5.60
C VAL A 124 10.47 -1.75 6.93
N LYS A 125 10.64 -3.06 6.89
CA LYS A 125 10.66 -3.90 8.07
C LYS A 125 11.82 -3.55 9.00
N ASP A 126 13.03 -3.36 8.48
CA ASP A 126 14.21 -2.98 9.25
C ASP A 126 14.02 -1.62 9.95
N GLN A 127 13.32 -0.67 9.30
CA GLN A 127 13.01 0.62 9.92
C GLN A 127 11.99 0.47 11.06
N ILE A 128 10.97 -0.38 10.88
CA ILE A 128 9.97 -0.69 11.93
C ILE A 128 10.64 -1.41 13.10
N ASP A 129 11.47 -2.41 12.82
CA ASP A 129 12.19 -3.19 13.83
C ASP A 129 13.17 -2.29 14.65
N SER A 130 13.63 -1.18 14.04
CA SER A 130 14.40 -0.14 14.76
C SER A 130 13.53 0.84 15.56
N GLY A 131 12.23 0.60 15.66
CA GLY A 131 11.32 1.40 16.49
C GLY A 131 10.79 2.67 15.82
N ARG A 132 10.88 2.78 14.50
CA ARG A 132 10.35 3.92 13.74
C ARG A 132 8.92 3.68 13.27
N ASP A 133 8.10 4.70 13.32
CA ASP A 133 6.79 4.69 12.70
C ASP A 133 6.94 4.94 11.20
N VAL A 134 6.70 3.90 10.39
CA VAL A 134 6.90 3.97 8.92
C VAL A 134 5.58 4.07 8.19
N THR A 135 5.47 5.10 7.37
CA THR A 135 4.40 5.25 6.37
C THR A 135 4.98 5.06 4.97
N VAL A 136 4.41 4.16 4.18
CA VAL A 136 4.80 3.99 2.77
C VAL A 136 3.80 4.72 1.88
N LEU A 137 4.27 5.70 1.13
CA LEU A 137 3.46 6.50 0.22
C LEU A 137 3.60 5.98 -1.21
N LEU A 138 2.60 5.24 -1.67
CA LEU A 138 2.56 4.69 -3.03
C LEU A 138 1.94 5.70 -4.00
N SER A 139 2.63 6.01 -5.08
CA SER A 139 2.08 6.80 -6.16
C SER A 139 1.38 5.90 -7.18
N GLN A 140 0.11 6.19 -7.46
CA GLN A 140 -0.68 5.47 -8.45
C GLN A 140 -1.11 6.44 -9.56
N VAL A 141 -0.93 6.00 -10.79
CA VAL A 141 -1.46 6.72 -11.96
C VAL A 141 -2.84 6.17 -12.26
N THR A 142 -3.86 7.02 -12.21
CA THR A 142 -5.22 6.63 -12.56
C THR A 142 -5.53 7.12 -13.98
N PRO A 143 -5.52 6.22 -14.99
CA PRO A 143 -5.90 6.59 -16.35
C PRO A 143 -7.40 6.91 -16.41
N ARG A 144 -7.78 7.92 -17.18
CA ARG A 144 -9.18 8.37 -17.36
C ARG A 144 -10.08 7.29 -17.97
N ARG A 145 -9.53 6.31 -18.72
CA ARG A 145 -10.28 5.24 -19.35
C ARG A 145 -9.98 3.89 -18.68
N TRP A 146 -10.99 3.29 -18.09
CA TRP A 146 -10.94 2.00 -17.39
C TRP A 146 -10.35 0.83 -18.23
N ARG A 147 -10.45 0.90 -19.57
CA ARG A 147 -9.88 -0.12 -20.49
C ARG A 147 -8.35 -0.18 -20.44
N HIS A 148 -7.67 0.89 -20.05
CA HIS A 148 -6.22 0.93 -19.95
C HIS A 148 -5.70 0.50 -18.57
N GLN A 149 -6.58 0.34 -17.59
CA GLN A 149 -6.22 -0.10 -16.24
C GLN A 149 -5.66 -1.53 -16.21
N LEU A 150 -6.13 -2.42 -17.11
CA LEU A 150 -5.67 -3.82 -17.19
C LEU A 150 -4.25 -3.98 -17.76
N LEU A 151 -3.77 -2.99 -18.52
CA LEU A 151 -2.46 -3.01 -19.17
C LEU A 151 -1.40 -2.21 -18.41
N TYR A 152 -1.80 -1.37 -17.45
CA TYR A 152 -0.90 -0.46 -16.76
C TYR A 152 -0.46 -1.02 -15.41
N ASN A 153 0.80 -1.43 -15.39
CA ASN A 153 1.69 -1.62 -14.24
C ASN A 153 1.08 -2.20 -12.94
N GLN A 154 0.94 -3.53 -12.89
CA GLN A 154 0.50 -4.27 -11.70
C GLN A 154 1.54 -4.25 -10.53
N ARG A 155 2.67 -3.57 -10.68
CA ARG A 155 3.75 -3.53 -9.68
C ARG A 155 3.33 -2.82 -8.39
N GLY A 156 2.54 -1.75 -8.51
CA GLY A 156 2.02 -1.01 -7.35
C GLY A 156 1.12 -1.85 -6.44
N PRO A 157 0.06 -2.47 -6.96
CA PRO A 157 -0.81 -3.37 -6.17
C PRO A 157 -0.09 -4.56 -5.55
N ILE A 158 0.90 -5.15 -6.25
CA ILE A 158 1.69 -6.27 -5.72
C ILE A 158 2.56 -5.80 -4.53
N LEU A 159 3.21 -4.64 -4.66
CA LEU A 159 3.99 -4.05 -3.56
C LEU A 159 3.09 -3.71 -2.37
N GLU A 160 1.93 -3.11 -2.61
CA GLU A 160 0.96 -2.80 -1.57
C GLU A 160 0.50 -4.05 -0.82
N ALA A 161 0.12 -5.10 -1.54
CA ALA A 161 -0.30 -6.37 -0.95
C ALA A 161 0.83 -7.03 -0.13
N ALA A 162 2.06 -6.99 -0.63
CA ALA A 162 3.21 -7.55 0.06
C ALA A 162 3.57 -6.77 1.34
N LEU A 163 3.50 -5.43 1.30
CA LEU A 163 3.71 -4.59 2.47
C LEU A 163 2.63 -4.85 3.53
N ARG A 164 1.36 -4.92 3.16
CA ARG A 164 0.25 -5.23 4.08
C ARG A 164 0.39 -6.61 4.73
N ALA A 165 0.88 -7.59 3.97
CA ALA A 165 1.01 -8.96 4.47
C ALA A 165 2.23 -9.17 5.37
N ARG A 166 3.28 -8.36 5.23
CA ARG A 166 4.59 -8.61 5.84
C ARG A 166 5.08 -7.53 6.78
N THR A 167 4.40 -6.39 6.85
CA THR A 167 4.81 -5.25 7.68
C THR A 167 3.60 -4.65 8.39
N SER A 168 3.84 -3.94 9.50
CA SER A 168 2.86 -3.11 10.20
C SER A 168 2.87 -1.65 9.72
N ALA A 169 3.54 -1.36 8.59
CA ALA A 169 3.62 0.00 8.05
C ALA A 169 2.23 0.54 7.67
N ILE A 170 2.04 1.82 7.86
CA ILE A 170 0.89 2.53 7.32
C ILE A 170 1.09 2.69 5.81
N ILE A 171 0.10 2.28 5.01
CA ILE A 171 0.17 2.44 3.56
C ILE A 171 -0.78 3.54 3.15
N ALA A 172 -0.23 4.60 2.58
CA ALA A 172 -0.97 5.68 1.96
C ALA A 172 -0.79 5.63 0.43
N SER A 173 -1.82 5.98 -0.31
CA SER A 173 -1.75 6.05 -1.78
C SER A 173 -2.11 7.44 -2.28
N VAL A 174 -1.33 7.97 -3.22
CA VAL A 174 -1.60 9.21 -3.93
C VAL A 174 -1.93 8.87 -5.38
N SER A 175 -3.15 9.16 -5.78
CA SER A 175 -3.56 9.01 -7.17
C SER A 175 -3.31 10.30 -7.95
N VAL A 176 -2.51 10.20 -8.99
CA VAL A 176 -2.25 11.28 -9.94
C VAL A 176 -3.10 11.01 -11.18
N ARG A 177 -4.05 11.93 -11.45
CA ARG A 177 -4.86 11.85 -12.67
C ARG A 177 -4.07 12.46 -13.82
N ILE A 178 -3.96 11.71 -14.90
CA ILE A 178 -3.41 12.20 -16.17
C ILE A 178 -4.59 12.49 -17.09
N ASP A 179 -4.65 13.72 -17.60
CA ASP A 179 -5.65 14.17 -18.58
C ASP A 179 -5.32 13.67 -19.99
#